data_ac7dbc448d019e7503f29f8baa768ef8
#
_entry.id   ac7dbc448d019e7503f29f8baa768ef8
#
_cell.length_a   1.000
_cell.length_b   1.000
_cell.length_c   1.000
_cell.angle_alpha   90.00
_cell.angle_beta   90.00
_cell.angle_gamma   90.00
#
_symmetry.space_group_name_H-M   'P 1'
#
loop_
_entity.id
_entity.type
_entity.pdbx_description
1 polymer ?
#
loop_
_entity_poly.entity_id
_entity_poly.type
_entity_poly.pdbx_seq_one_letter_code
_entity_poly.pdbx_strand_id
1 'polypeptide(L)'
;METALPYIAVALLLLWLYKREQQQLQRPQQRLNTLSPEENGGHRVSRSAANAAFIIVWLFIGFRGHLYSDFINYYPFYEDLPTINRLTSASFTRYMFEPGFVIYSSVVKSLGFDYFGWVAVGSFIDLWVCRQTFRRYSSSLVLPFLFFIAYNGLVIEFNLYRNAKAIDLFLLSLPALQHRRAIVTLSSCSPAVMRAVSEFRRINMKQ
;
A
#
# COMPACT_ATOMS: atom_id res chain seq x y z
N MET A 1 18.23 -9.85 19.62
CA MET A 1 17.75 -10.98 18.79
C MET A 1 16.23 -11.15 18.82
N GLU A 2 15.55 -10.83 19.92
CA GLU A 2 14.10 -11.01 20.06
C GLU A 2 13.24 -10.18 19.08
N THR A 3 13.73 -9.05 18.63
CA THR A 3 13.01 -8.16 17.73
C THR A 3 12.91 -8.64 16.27
N ALA A 4 13.76 -9.58 15.84
CA ALA A 4 13.77 -10.11 14.48
C ALA A 4 12.78 -11.28 14.26
N LEU A 5 12.41 -11.98 15.33
CA LEU A 5 11.56 -13.18 15.27
C LEU A 5 10.21 -12.95 14.55
N PRO A 6 9.43 -11.89 14.85
CA PRO A 6 8.14 -11.68 14.19
C PRO A 6 8.30 -11.41 12.69
N TYR A 7 9.36 -10.72 12.26
CA TYR A 7 9.62 -10.46 10.84
C TYR A 7 9.97 -11.75 10.09
N ILE A 8 10.81 -12.59 10.71
CA ILE A 8 11.17 -13.90 10.14
C ILE A 8 9.92 -14.80 10.05
N ALA A 9 9.08 -14.81 11.09
CA ALA A 9 7.86 -15.59 11.10
C ALA A 9 6.90 -15.18 9.95
N VAL A 10 6.68 -13.88 9.76
CA VAL A 10 5.84 -13.36 8.66
C VAL A 10 6.46 -13.71 7.30
N ALA A 11 7.77 -13.57 7.13
CA ALA A 11 8.45 -13.91 5.88
C ALA A 11 8.31 -15.42 5.57
N LEU A 12 8.50 -16.29 6.56
CA LEU A 12 8.34 -17.75 6.41
C LEU A 12 6.88 -18.12 6.06
N LEU A 13 5.92 -17.47 6.69
CA LEU A 13 4.49 -17.68 6.43
C LEU A 13 4.13 -17.27 4.99
N LEU A 14 4.64 -16.15 4.52
CA LEU A 14 4.45 -15.70 3.13
C LEU A 14 5.16 -16.62 2.13
N LEU A 15 6.35 -17.12 2.44
CA LEU A 15 7.04 -18.11 1.62
C LEU A 15 6.23 -19.41 1.52
N TRP A 16 5.62 -19.85 2.60
CA TRP A 16 4.75 -21.02 2.60
C TRP A 16 3.48 -20.78 1.77
N LEU A 17 2.85 -19.60 1.90
CA LEU A 17 1.70 -19.22 1.06
C LEU A 17 2.08 -19.14 -0.42
N TYR A 18 3.25 -18.60 -0.75
CA TYR A 18 3.78 -18.57 -2.11
C TYR A 18 3.98 -19.96 -2.69
N LYS A 19 4.61 -20.88 -1.93
CA LYS A 19 4.74 -22.28 -2.37
C LYS A 19 3.37 -22.93 -2.62
N ARG A 20 2.39 -22.68 -1.76
CA ARG A 20 1.01 -23.14 -1.97
C ARG A 20 0.39 -22.55 -3.24
N GLU A 21 0.55 -21.28 -3.48
CA GLU A 21 0.09 -20.60 -4.69
C GLU A 21 0.69 -21.27 -5.94
N GLN A 22 2.01 -21.50 -5.96
CA GLN A 22 2.71 -22.15 -7.07
C GLN A 22 2.24 -23.58 -7.32
N GLN A 23 2.08 -24.39 -6.28
CA GLN A 23 1.58 -25.78 -6.41
C GLN A 23 0.19 -25.83 -7.02
N GLN A 24 -0.63 -24.83 -6.78
CA GLN A 24 -1.99 -24.73 -7.29
C GLN A 24 -2.04 -24.23 -8.73
N LEU A 25 -1.11 -23.35 -9.10
CA LEU A 25 -0.95 -22.91 -10.50
C LEU A 25 -0.42 -24.04 -11.40
N GLN A 26 0.37 -24.97 -10.86
CA GLN A 26 0.92 -26.12 -11.63
C GLN A 26 -0.07 -27.28 -11.82
N ARG A 27 -1.04 -27.45 -10.93
CA ARG A 27 -2.04 -28.54 -11.00
C ARG A 27 -2.93 -28.56 -12.25
N PRO A 28 -3.36 -27.43 -12.83
CA PRO A 28 -4.15 -27.43 -14.07
C PRO A 28 -3.37 -27.91 -15.29
N GLN A 29 -2.07 -27.60 -15.39
CA GLN A 29 -1.25 -28.02 -16.54
C GLN A 29 -1.06 -29.53 -16.62
N GLN A 30 -1.05 -30.25 -15.50
CA GLN A 30 -1.01 -31.71 -15.48
C GLN A 30 -2.35 -32.36 -15.82
N ARG A 31 -3.48 -31.66 -15.57
CA ARG A 31 -4.82 -32.17 -15.93
C ARG A 31 -5.23 -31.85 -17.35
N LEU A 32 -4.66 -30.88 -18.03
CA LEU A 32 -4.92 -30.56 -19.44
C LEU A 32 -4.42 -31.66 -20.38
N ASN A 33 -3.54 -32.55 -19.93
CA ASN A 33 -3.14 -33.75 -20.65
C ASN A 33 -4.15 -34.91 -20.50
N THR A 34 -5.21 -34.76 -19.70
CA THR A 34 -6.23 -35.79 -19.45
C THR A 34 -7.58 -35.13 -19.12
N LEU A 35 -8.36 -34.78 -20.18
CA LEU A 35 -9.80 -34.51 -20.14
C LEU A 35 -10.29 -33.10 -19.68
N SER A 36 -10.97 -32.48 -20.64
CA SER A 36 -12.08 -31.47 -20.61
C SER A 36 -12.09 -30.25 -19.68
N PRO A 37 -12.66 -29.13 -20.17
CA PRO A 37 -12.48 -27.80 -19.60
C PRO A 37 -13.50 -27.49 -18.50
N GLU A 38 -13.14 -27.68 -17.25
CA GLU A 38 -13.83 -27.02 -16.14
C GLU A 38 -12.88 -26.04 -15.43
N GLU A 39 -12.93 -24.84 -15.90
CA GLU A 39 -11.94 -23.75 -15.81
C GLU A 39 -12.00 -22.91 -14.52
N ASN A 40 -12.78 -23.23 -13.51
CA ASN A 40 -13.04 -22.33 -12.40
C ASN A 40 -12.26 -22.58 -11.09
N GLY A 41 -11.58 -23.72 -10.94
CA GLY A 41 -10.93 -24.09 -9.67
C GLY A 41 -9.60 -23.39 -9.41
N GLY A 42 -8.76 -23.19 -10.41
CA GLY A 42 -7.41 -22.63 -10.27
C GLY A 42 -7.40 -21.13 -9.87
N HIS A 43 -8.31 -20.35 -10.42
CA HIS A 43 -8.43 -18.92 -10.10
C HIS A 43 -8.92 -18.64 -8.67
N ARG A 44 -9.78 -19.50 -8.11
CA ARG A 44 -10.30 -19.32 -6.74
C ARG A 44 -9.24 -19.52 -5.67
N VAL A 45 -8.37 -20.47 -5.87
CA VAL A 45 -7.39 -20.83 -4.83
C VAL A 45 -6.23 -19.85 -4.77
N SER A 46 -5.78 -19.32 -5.91
CA SER A 46 -4.82 -18.21 -5.96
C SER A 46 -5.35 -16.97 -5.23
N ARG A 47 -6.64 -16.66 -5.36
CA ARG A 47 -7.28 -15.55 -4.63
C ARG A 47 -7.29 -15.75 -3.12
N SER A 48 -7.46 -16.98 -2.63
CA SER A 48 -7.45 -17.28 -1.19
C SER A 48 -6.07 -17.05 -0.57
N ALA A 49 -5.00 -17.55 -1.20
CA ALA A 49 -3.62 -17.33 -0.73
C ALA A 49 -3.24 -15.85 -0.72
N ALA A 50 -3.64 -15.11 -1.77
CA ALA A 50 -3.42 -13.67 -1.84
C ALA A 50 -4.20 -12.89 -0.78
N ASN A 51 -5.44 -13.30 -0.47
CA ASN A 51 -6.21 -12.69 0.60
C ASN A 51 -5.58 -12.98 1.96
N ALA A 52 -5.11 -14.19 2.20
CA ALA A 52 -4.41 -14.55 3.42
C ALA A 52 -3.11 -13.75 3.57
N ALA A 53 -2.30 -13.63 2.52
CA ALA A 53 -1.08 -12.83 2.53
C ALA A 53 -1.38 -11.35 2.85
N PHE A 54 -2.39 -10.76 2.20
CA PHE A 54 -2.84 -9.40 2.46
C PHE A 54 -3.24 -9.20 3.94
N ILE A 55 -4.07 -10.08 4.49
CA ILE A 55 -4.54 -9.98 5.88
C ILE A 55 -3.38 -10.12 6.86
N ILE A 56 -2.46 -11.06 6.62
CA ILE A 56 -1.30 -11.28 7.48
C ILE A 56 -0.40 -10.05 7.51
N VAL A 57 -0.07 -9.49 6.34
CA VAL A 57 0.77 -8.29 6.24
C VAL A 57 0.06 -7.09 6.85
N TRP A 58 -1.23 -6.93 6.61
CA TRP A 58 -2.02 -5.85 7.21
C TRP A 58 -2.08 -5.95 8.74
N LEU A 59 -2.36 -7.12 9.30
CA LEU A 59 -2.36 -7.29 10.75
C LEU A 59 -0.97 -7.00 11.34
N PHE A 60 0.08 -7.44 10.67
CA PHE A 60 1.44 -7.21 11.13
C PHE A 60 1.82 -5.72 11.14
N ILE A 61 1.43 -4.97 10.10
CA ILE A 61 1.73 -3.54 9.97
C ILE A 61 0.77 -2.69 10.82
N GLY A 62 -0.54 -2.95 10.73
CA GLY A 62 -1.57 -2.15 11.37
C GLY A 62 -1.57 -2.23 12.89
N PHE A 63 -1.16 -3.38 13.46
CA PHE A 63 -1.12 -3.61 14.90
C PHE A 63 0.31 -3.60 15.47
N ARG A 64 1.20 -2.83 14.86
CA ARG A 64 2.62 -2.73 15.25
C ARG A 64 2.89 -2.10 16.61
N GLY A 65 1.90 -1.48 17.25
CA GLY A 65 2.07 -0.79 18.53
C GLY A 65 2.93 0.49 18.45
N HIS A 66 3.66 0.78 19.55
CA HIS A 66 4.51 1.98 19.68
C HIS A 66 5.91 1.78 19.09
N LEU A 67 6.02 1.11 17.98
CA LEU A 67 7.31 0.84 17.35
C LEU A 67 7.72 2.01 16.44
N TYR A 68 9.03 2.34 16.47
CA TYR A 68 9.73 3.27 15.59
C TYR A 68 9.65 4.76 15.91
N SER A 69 10.61 5.51 15.38
CA SER A 69 10.85 6.93 15.64
C SER A 69 9.71 7.84 15.21
N ASP A 70 8.95 7.46 14.18
CA ASP A 70 7.85 8.27 13.66
C ASP A 70 6.63 8.33 14.59
N PHE A 71 6.51 7.39 15.54
CA PHE A 71 5.50 7.50 16.59
C PHE A 71 5.61 8.82 17.35
N ILE A 72 6.82 9.27 17.65
CA ILE A 72 7.07 10.53 18.37
C ILE A 72 6.51 11.74 17.59
N ASN A 73 6.53 11.69 16.27
CA ASN A 73 6.06 12.79 15.41
C ASN A 73 4.56 12.71 15.12
N TYR A 74 4.06 11.51 14.80
CA TYR A 74 2.67 11.36 14.34
C TYR A 74 1.65 11.20 15.45
N TYR A 75 2.03 10.68 16.61
CA TYR A 75 1.10 10.56 17.75
C TYR A 75 0.63 11.93 18.24
N PRO A 76 1.51 12.91 18.58
CA PRO A 76 1.08 14.24 19.00
C PRO A 76 0.30 14.97 17.90
N PHE A 77 0.71 14.80 16.64
CA PHE A 77 -0.03 15.36 15.50
C PHE A 77 -1.47 14.86 15.47
N TYR A 78 -1.68 13.55 15.56
CA TYR A 78 -3.02 12.97 15.49
C TYR A 78 -3.88 13.35 16.70
N GLU A 79 -3.31 13.37 17.90
CA GLU A 79 -4.03 13.78 19.11
C GLU A 79 -4.47 15.26 19.07
N ASP A 80 -3.64 16.14 18.54
CA ASP A 80 -3.95 17.57 18.44
C ASP A 80 -4.83 17.92 17.22
N LEU A 81 -4.95 17.01 16.25
CA LEU A 81 -5.68 17.24 15.01
C LEU A 81 -7.20 17.40 15.28
N PRO A 82 -7.86 18.48 14.78
CA PRO A 82 -9.30 18.61 14.89
C PRO A 82 -10.05 17.63 13.97
N THR A 83 -11.29 17.33 14.33
CA THR A 83 -12.22 16.62 13.46
C THR A 83 -12.54 17.43 12.20
N ILE A 84 -13.02 16.78 11.14
CA ILE A 84 -13.28 17.43 9.85
C ILE A 84 -14.19 18.66 9.94
N ASN A 85 -15.18 18.63 10.84
CA ASN A 85 -16.11 19.72 11.05
C ASN A 85 -15.49 20.97 11.73
N ARG A 86 -14.31 20.81 12.34
CA ARG A 86 -13.56 21.90 13.02
C ARG A 86 -12.29 22.28 12.28
N LEU A 87 -12.06 21.70 11.10
CA LEU A 87 -10.89 21.97 10.30
C LEU A 87 -10.99 23.39 9.69
N THR A 88 -9.96 24.20 9.88
CA THR A 88 -9.86 25.58 9.40
C THR A 88 -8.64 25.74 8.51
N SER A 89 -8.59 26.82 7.72
CA SER A 89 -7.40 27.15 6.90
C SER A 89 -6.12 27.26 7.75
N ALA A 90 -6.22 27.74 8.99
CA ALA A 90 -5.12 27.81 9.92
C ALA A 90 -4.58 26.44 10.34
N SER A 91 -5.40 25.39 10.31
CA SER A 91 -4.95 24.03 10.63
C SER A 91 -3.92 23.51 9.63
N PHE A 92 -4.04 23.86 8.35
CA PHE A 92 -3.10 23.40 7.30
C PHE A 92 -1.73 24.04 7.43
N THR A 93 -1.66 25.30 7.91
CA THR A 93 -0.39 25.98 8.13
C THR A 93 0.28 25.57 9.44
N ARG A 94 -0.53 25.23 10.46
CA ARG A 94 -0.05 24.83 11.78
C ARG A 94 0.73 23.52 11.76
N TYR A 95 0.24 22.53 11.02
CA TYR A 95 0.83 21.18 11.08
C TYR A 95 1.98 20.96 10.08
N MET A 96 2.22 21.87 9.15
CA MET A 96 3.28 21.77 8.12
C MET A 96 3.24 20.45 7.31
N PHE A 97 2.08 19.78 7.28
CA PHE A 97 1.83 18.59 6.48
C PHE A 97 1.03 18.94 5.23
N GLU A 98 1.07 18.06 4.24
CA GLU A 98 0.30 18.22 3.02
C GLU A 98 -1.22 18.25 3.32
N PRO A 99 -1.97 19.18 2.69
CA PRO A 99 -3.41 19.31 2.95
C PRO A 99 -4.20 18.01 2.81
N GLY A 100 -3.86 17.18 1.83
CA GLY A 100 -4.50 15.88 1.62
C GLY A 100 -4.29 14.91 2.79
N PHE A 101 -3.11 14.91 3.38
CA PHE A 101 -2.81 14.08 4.55
C PHE A 101 -3.56 14.57 5.80
N VAL A 102 -3.63 15.88 6.01
CA VAL A 102 -4.39 16.50 7.10
C VAL A 102 -5.89 16.18 6.98
N ILE A 103 -6.47 16.30 5.79
CA ILE A 103 -7.88 15.98 5.53
C ILE A 103 -8.15 14.49 5.79
N TYR A 104 -7.34 13.59 5.21
CA TYR A 104 -7.44 12.15 5.44
C TYR A 104 -7.46 11.82 6.94
N SER A 105 -6.46 12.32 7.68
CA SER A 105 -6.32 12.06 9.12
C SER A 105 -7.51 12.61 9.92
N SER A 106 -8.00 13.81 9.56
CA SER A 106 -9.15 14.46 10.18
C SER A 106 -10.46 13.69 9.93
N VAL A 107 -10.63 13.12 8.74
CA VAL A 107 -11.77 12.24 8.42
C VAL A 107 -11.74 10.99 9.28
N VAL A 108 -10.60 10.29 9.36
CA VAL A 108 -10.47 9.07 10.16
C VAL A 108 -10.71 9.36 11.64
N LYS A 109 -10.21 10.49 12.16
CA LYS A 109 -10.49 10.94 13.53
C LYS A 109 -11.98 11.22 13.76
N SER A 110 -12.67 11.78 12.77
CA SER A 110 -14.11 12.07 12.86
C SER A 110 -14.97 10.81 12.89
N LEU A 111 -14.45 9.69 12.38
CA LEU A 111 -15.10 8.36 12.49
C LEU A 111 -14.90 7.71 13.87
N GLY A 112 -14.17 8.36 14.79
CA GLY A 112 -13.96 7.89 16.16
C GLY A 112 -12.77 6.97 16.34
N PHE A 113 -11.89 6.83 15.34
CA PHE A 113 -10.67 6.04 15.48
C PHE A 113 -9.64 6.79 16.32
N ASP A 114 -8.99 6.05 17.21
CA ASP A 114 -7.78 6.48 17.91
C ASP A 114 -6.54 6.43 16.99
N TYR A 115 -5.37 6.78 17.52
CA TYR A 115 -4.12 6.74 16.77
C TYR A 115 -3.84 5.36 16.16
N PHE A 116 -4.05 4.27 16.90
CA PHE A 116 -3.79 2.93 16.41
C PHE A 116 -4.79 2.52 15.33
N GLY A 117 -6.05 2.89 15.49
CA GLY A 117 -7.08 2.72 14.47
C GLY A 117 -6.75 3.49 13.19
N TRP A 118 -6.24 4.72 13.32
CA TRP A 118 -5.79 5.53 12.19
C TRP A 118 -4.62 4.88 11.44
N VAL A 119 -3.64 4.34 12.16
CA VAL A 119 -2.52 3.58 11.56
C VAL A 119 -3.03 2.33 10.85
N ALA A 120 -3.94 1.57 11.48
CA ALA A 120 -4.49 0.34 10.90
C ALA A 120 -5.32 0.62 9.64
N VAL A 121 -6.14 1.67 9.64
CA VAL A 121 -6.92 2.12 8.47
C VAL A 121 -6.00 2.56 7.34
N GLY A 122 -4.95 3.33 7.66
CA GLY A 122 -4.00 3.79 6.66
C GLY A 122 -3.23 2.66 6.02
N SER A 123 -2.66 1.76 6.81
CA SER A 123 -1.94 0.59 6.31
C SER A 123 -2.85 -0.35 5.50
N PHE A 124 -4.14 -0.43 5.86
CA PHE A 124 -5.12 -1.16 5.04
C PHE A 124 -5.26 -0.57 3.64
N ILE A 125 -5.39 0.76 3.55
CA ILE A 125 -5.52 1.49 2.29
C ILE A 125 -4.26 1.27 1.43
N ASP A 126 -3.06 1.45 2.02
CA ASP A 126 -1.78 1.31 1.33
C ASP A 126 -1.61 -0.10 0.74
N LEU A 127 -1.81 -1.12 1.56
CA LEU A 127 -1.73 -2.51 1.10
C LEU A 127 -2.82 -2.88 0.10
N TRP A 128 -4.00 -2.28 0.21
CA TRP A 128 -5.07 -2.49 -0.77
C TRP A 128 -4.71 -1.90 -2.13
N VAL A 129 -4.13 -0.70 -2.16
CA VAL A 129 -3.63 -0.07 -3.40
C VAL A 129 -2.49 -0.90 -4.00
N CYS A 130 -1.51 -1.30 -3.18
CA CYS A 130 -0.44 -2.21 -3.61
C CYS A 130 -1.02 -3.50 -4.22
N ARG A 131 -1.99 -4.14 -3.56
CA ARG A 131 -2.64 -5.35 -4.06
C ARG A 131 -3.34 -5.13 -5.41
N GLN A 132 -4.06 -4.01 -5.58
CA GLN A 132 -4.72 -3.70 -6.85
C GLN A 132 -3.69 -3.53 -7.97
N THR A 133 -2.57 -2.88 -7.67
CA THR A 133 -1.45 -2.73 -8.59
C THR A 133 -0.82 -4.08 -8.93
N PHE A 134 -0.52 -4.90 -7.94
CA PHE A 134 0.07 -6.23 -8.14
C PHE A 134 -0.82 -7.15 -9.00
N ARG A 135 -2.14 -7.08 -8.83
CA ARG A 135 -3.09 -7.83 -9.67
C ARG A 135 -3.03 -7.48 -11.16
N ARG A 136 -2.53 -6.29 -11.51
CA ARG A 136 -2.42 -5.84 -12.90
C ARG A 136 -1.09 -6.21 -13.53
N TYR A 137 -0.02 -6.26 -12.72
CA TYR A 137 1.36 -6.35 -13.22
C TYR A 137 2.06 -7.66 -12.84
N SER A 138 1.47 -8.49 -12.01
CA SER A 138 2.05 -9.76 -11.55
C SER A 138 1.14 -10.94 -11.78
N SER A 139 1.70 -12.05 -12.21
CA SER A 139 1.02 -13.35 -12.31
C SER A 139 0.82 -14.03 -10.95
N SER A 140 1.69 -13.75 -9.98
CA SER A 140 1.56 -14.15 -8.58
C SER A 140 1.07 -12.97 -7.75
N LEU A 141 0.20 -13.22 -6.77
CA LEU A 141 -0.29 -12.19 -5.85
C LEU A 141 0.43 -12.22 -4.50
N VAL A 142 1.06 -13.33 -4.13
CA VAL A 142 1.80 -13.47 -2.87
C VAL A 142 3.25 -12.98 -3.03
N LEU A 143 3.88 -13.25 -4.17
CA LEU A 143 5.27 -12.88 -4.43
C LEU A 143 5.56 -11.38 -4.26
N PRO A 144 4.72 -10.44 -4.78
CA PRO A 144 4.94 -9.02 -4.56
C PRO A 144 4.88 -8.60 -3.09
N PHE A 145 4.03 -9.20 -2.25
CA PHE A 145 4.04 -8.92 -0.80
C PHE A 145 5.32 -9.41 -0.13
N LEU A 146 5.86 -10.53 -0.59
CA LEU A 146 7.13 -11.03 -0.11
C LEU A 146 8.28 -10.08 -0.49
N PHE A 147 8.31 -9.58 -1.72
CA PHE A 147 9.24 -8.55 -2.14
C PHE A 147 9.04 -7.24 -1.37
N PHE A 148 7.81 -6.82 -1.13
CA PHE A 148 7.50 -5.63 -0.34
C PHE A 148 8.15 -5.70 1.05
N ILE A 149 8.05 -6.85 1.73
CA ILE A 149 8.71 -7.05 3.03
C ILE A 149 10.24 -7.09 2.88
N ALA A 150 10.76 -7.78 1.87
CA ALA A 150 12.21 -7.96 1.67
C ALA A 150 12.92 -6.65 1.27
N TYR A 151 12.25 -5.76 0.53
CA TYR A 151 12.81 -4.51 0.01
C TYR A 151 12.35 -3.27 0.78
N ASN A 152 12.43 -3.32 2.11
CA ASN A 152 12.16 -2.17 3.00
C ASN A 152 10.74 -1.57 2.92
N GLY A 153 9.75 -2.25 2.36
CA GLY A 153 8.36 -1.80 2.39
C GLY A 153 7.86 -1.57 3.81
N LEU A 154 8.32 -2.37 4.77
CA LEU A 154 8.03 -2.17 6.19
C LEU A 154 8.62 -0.87 6.74
N VAL A 155 9.82 -0.48 6.30
CA VAL A 155 10.44 0.80 6.72
C VAL A 155 9.64 1.98 6.18
N ILE A 156 9.13 1.89 4.96
CA ILE A 156 8.26 2.91 4.37
C ILE A 156 6.98 3.05 5.18
N GLU A 157 6.33 1.94 5.51
CA GLU A 157 5.10 1.92 6.31
C GLU A 157 5.31 2.38 7.77
N PHE A 158 6.49 2.10 8.34
CA PHE A 158 6.76 2.37 9.74
C PHE A 158 7.33 3.77 9.99
N ASN A 159 8.22 4.24 9.13
CA ASN A 159 8.96 5.49 9.32
C ASN A 159 8.58 6.60 8.32
N LEU A 160 7.89 6.26 7.23
CA LEU A 160 7.56 7.18 6.16
C LEU A 160 6.06 7.13 5.83
N TYR A 161 5.22 7.05 6.87
CA TYR A 161 3.78 6.86 6.75
C TYR A 161 3.10 7.84 5.78
N ARG A 162 3.53 9.10 5.78
CA ARG A 162 3.06 10.12 4.84
C ARG A 162 3.51 9.84 3.40
N ASN A 163 4.75 9.38 3.24
CA ASN A 163 5.29 9.06 1.92
C ASN A 163 4.63 7.81 1.31
N ALA A 164 4.20 6.86 2.14
CA ALA A 164 3.40 5.72 1.68
C ALA A 164 2.13 6.18 0.95
N LYS A 165 1.41 7.18 1.50
CA LYS A 165 0.23 7.77 0.84
C LYS A 165 0.55 8.42 -0.52
N ALA A 166 1.70 9.07 -0.64
CA ALA A 166 2.14 9.65 -1.92
C ALA A 166 2.49 8.57 -2.95
N ILE A 167 3.12 7.47 -2.50
CA ILE A 167 3.41 6.30 -3.35
C ILE A 167 2.10 5.66 -3.82
N ASP A 168 1.09 5.55 -2.98
CA ASP A 168 -0.22 5.01 -3.34
C ASP A 168 -0.89 5.82 -4.44
N LEU A 169 -0.90 7.15 -4.32
CA LEU A 169 -1.43 8.03 -5.37
C LEU A 169 -0.70 7.84 -6.69
N PHE A 170 0.63 7.68 -6.64
CA PHE A 170 1.43 7.36 -7.82
C PHE A 170 1.03 6.00 -8.42
N LEU A 171 0.93 4.95 -7.61
CA LEU A 171 0.53 3.61 -8.05
C LEU A 171 -0.87 3.61 -8.69
N LEU A 172 -1.82 4.34 -8.12
CA LEU A 172 -3.16 4.51 -8.68
C LEU A 172 -3.15 5.25 -10.02
N SER A 173 -2.17 6.13 -10.25
CA SER A 173 -2.03 6.88 -11.49
C SER A 173 -1.40 6.07 -12.64
N LEU A 174 -0.68 4.98 -12.36
CA LEU A 174 0.02 4.18 -13.37
C LEU A 174 -0.85 3.74 -14.57
N PRO A 175 -2.10 3.27 -14.37
CA PRO A 175 -2.95 2.90 -15.51
C PRO A 175 -3.30 4.09 -16.41
N ALA A 176 -3.48 5.27 -15.82
CA ALA A 176 -3.76 6.50 -16.59
C ALA A 176 -2.53 6.95 -17.41
N LEU A 177 -1.33 6.78 -16.85
CA LEU A 177 -0.06 7.00 -17.55
C LEU A 177 0.08 6.07 -18.75
N GLN A 178 -0.19 4.77 -18.58
CA GLN A 178 -0.09 3.78 -19.66
C GLN A 178 -1.08 4.08 -20.81
N HIS A 179 -2.28 4.57 -20.49
CA HIS A 179 -3.27 4.96 -21.49
C HIS A 179 -3.05 6.38 -22.03
N ARG A 180 -1.90 7.01 -21.77
CA ARG A 180 -1.56 8.40 -22.18
C ARG A 180 -2.60 9.45 -21.72
N ARG A 181 -3.33 9.17 -20.67
CA ARG A 181 -4.29 10.12 -20.08
C ARG A 181 -3.57 11.02 -19.05
N ALA A 182 -2.63 11.83 -19.55
CA ALA A 182 -1.75 12.67 -18.74
C ALA A 182 -2.48 13.58 -17.72
N ILE A 183 -3.69 14.03 -18.04
CA ILE A 183 -4.46 14.93 -17.17
C ILE A 183 -4.81 14.26 -15.84
N VAL A 184 -5.26 13.01 -15.86
CA VAL A 184 -5.63 12.26 -14.64
C VAL A 184 -4.39 11.97 -13.79
N THR A 185 -3.25 11.73 -14.44
CA THR A 185 -1.97 11.49 -13.75
C THR A 185 -1.49 12.73 -13.01
N LEU A 186 -1.58 13.89 -13.66
CA LEU A 186 -1.12 15.16 -13.08
C LEU A 186 -1.97 15.59 -11.88
N SER A 187 -3.27 15.33 -11.88
CA SER A 187 -4.15 15.64 -10.74
C SER A 187 -3.90 14.73 -9.52
N SER A 188 -3.33 13.55 -9.73
CA SER A 188 -3.04 12.57 -8.66
C SER A 188 -1.65 12.74 -8.04
N CYS A 189 -0.75 13.51 -8.65
CA CYS A 189 0.61 13.69 -8.18
C CYS A 189 0.76 14.90 -7.25
N SER A 190 1.59 14.75 -6.22
CA SER A 190 2.05 15.86 -5.37
C SER A 190 2.69 16.97 -6.22
N PRO A 191 2.58 18.26 -5.83
CA PRO A 191 3.20 19.39 -6.54
C PRO A 191 4.71 19.21 -6.84
N ALA A 192 5.42 18.47 -6.01
CA ALA A 192 6.85 18.15 -6.21
C ALA A 192 7.06 17.22 -7.42
N VAL A 193 6.24 16.18 -7.55
CA VAL A 193 6.28 15.25 -8.70
C VAL A 193 5.80 15.95 -9.98
N MET A 194 4.85 16.87 -9.87
CA MET A 194 4.40 17.72 -10.98
C MET A 194 5.52 18.58 -11.57
N ARG A 195 6.37 19.17 -10.73
CA ARG A 195 7.54 19.93 -11.19
C ARG A 195 8.54 19.03 -11.91
N ALA A 196 8.86 17.87 -11.35
CA ALA A 196 9.80 16.91 -11.97
C ALA A 196 9.31 16.42 -13.35
N VAL A 197 8.01 16.09 -13.48
CA VAL A 197 7.42 15.66 -14.76
C VAL A 197 7.40 16.79 -15.77
N SER A 198 7.13 18.03 -15.36
CA SER A 198 7.13 19.20 -16.25
C SER A 198 8.54 19.54 -16.76
N GLU A 199 9.56 19.39 -15.92
CA GLU A 199 10.96 19.60 -16.34
C GLU A 199 11.44 18.50 -17.29
N PHE A 200 11.12 17.24 -17.02
CA PHE A 200 11.45 16.12 -17.90
C PHE A 200 10.82 16.28 -19.29
N ARG A 201 9.57 16.75 -19.36
CA ARG A 201 8.90 17.06 -20.65
C ARG A 201 9.59 18.20 -21.40
N ARG A 202 10.06 19.23 -20.68
CA ARG A 202 10.75 20.37 -21.27
C ARG A 202 12.11 19.98 -21.88
N ILE A 203 12.78 19.00 -21.30
CA ILE A 203 14.06 18.48 -21.80
C ILE A 203 13.85 17.66 -23.09
N ASN A 204 12.82 16.79 -23.12
CA ASN A 204 12.55 15.92 -24.28
C ASN A 204 11.92 16.65 -25.48
N MET A 205 11.37 17.83 -25.32
CA MET A 205 10.87 18.62 -26.45
C MET A 205 11.94 19.51 -27.11
N LYS A 206 13.17 19.51 -26.58
CA LYS A 206 14.30 20.27 -27.16
C LYS A 206 15.27 19.39 -27.98
N GLN A 207 15.01 18.10 -28.08
CA GLN A 207 15.67 17.15 -29.01
C GLN A 207 14.76 16.85 -30.19
#